data_70fc6f9e8bf97a7ddc4f76e7842358e2
#
_entry.id   70fc6f9e8bf97a7ddc4f76e7842358e2
#
_cell.length_a   1.000
_cell.length_b   1.000
_cell.length_c   1.000
_cell.angle_alpha   90.00
_cell.angle_beta   90.00
_cell.angle_gamma   90.00
#
_symmetry.space_group_name_H-M   'P 1'
#
loop_
_entity.id
_entity.type
_entity.pdbx_description
1 polymer ?
#
loop_
_entity_poly.entity_id
_entity_poly.type
_entity_poly.pdbx_seq_one_letter_code
_entity_poly.pdbx_strand_id
1 'polypeptide(L)' 'MATITKAITLKHQSNLGEDPQEVAFSEGDEVTVLNEWADRSLCKSQDGLLFNIPNDHLVS' A
#
# COMPACT_ATOMS: atom_id res chain seq x y z
N MET A 1 -11.07 -5.43 -2.90
CA MET A 1 -10.35 -4.18 -3.17
C MET A 1 -10.56 -3.22 -2.02
N ALA A 2 -9.57 -2.40 -1.75
CA ALA A 2 -9.64 -1.41 -0.68
C ALA A 2 -9.37 -0.03 -1.25
N THR A 3 -9.83 0.98 -0.53
CA THR A 3 -9.65 2.38 -0.94
C THR A 3 -8.82 3.09 0.13
N ILE A 4 -7.87 3.90 -0.32
CA ILE A 4 -7.07 4.73 0.56
C ILE A 4 -7.95 5.85 1.12
N THR A 5 -8.00 5.96 2.45
CA THR A 5 -8.83 6.98 3.11
C THR A 5 -8.06 8.23 3.48
N LYS A 6 -6.73 8.14 3.56
CA LYS A 6 -5.86 9.27 3.89
C LYS A 6 -4.62 9.20 3.02
N ALA A 7 -4.13 10.33 2.59
CA ALA A 7 -2.89 10.39 1.81
C ALA A 7 -1.72 9.82 2.63
N ILE A 8 -0.91 8.99 2.00
CA ILE A 8 0.24 8.37 2.65
C ILE A 8 1.32 8.10 1.61
N THR A 9 2.58 8.26 1.99
CA THR A 9 3.72 7.91 1.17
C THR A 9 4.39 6.67 1.77
N LEU A 10 4.56 5.66 0.94
CA LEU A 10 5.11 4.38 1.37
C LEU A 10 6.25 3.96 0.45
N LYS A 11 7.17 3.18 1.01
CA LYS A 11 8.23 2.54 0.23
C LYS A 11 7.80 1.13 -0.10
N HIS A 12 7.89 0.74 -1.39
CA HIS A 12 7.61 -0.63 -1.75
C HIS A 12 8.80 -1.51 -1.38
N GLN A 13 8.53 -2.79 -1.17
CA GLN A 13 9.61 -3.75 -0.96
C GLN A 13 10.35 -3.96 -2.27
N SER A 14 11.64 -3.65 -2.28
CA SER A 14 12.50 -3.89 -3.43
C SER A 14 13.37 -5.11 -3.18
N ASN A 15 13.92 -5.66 -4.26
CA ASN A 15 14.90 -6.73 -4.17
C ASN A 15 16.19 -6.20 -3.53
N LEU A 16 16.95 -7.12 -2.98
CA LEU A 16 18.22 -6.78 -2.36
C LEU A 16 19.11 -6.07 -3.38
N GLY A 17 19.63 -4.92 -2.99
CA GLY A 17 20.53 -4.16 -3.85
C GLY A 17 19.87 -3.08 -4.69
N GLU A 18 18.56 -2.97 -4.65
CA GLU A 18 17.84 -1.92 -5.37
C GLU A 18 17.48 -0.79 -4.42
N ASP A 19 17.47 0.44 -4.94
CA ASP A 19 17.01 1.59 -4.16
C ASP A 19 15.50 1.51 -3.98
N PRO A 20 15.00 1.69 -2.73
CA PRO A 20 13.57 1.69 -2.52
C PRO A 20 12.93 2.88 -3.21
N GLN A 21 11.82 2.63 -3.90
CA GLN A 21 11.00 3.69 -4.50
C GLN A 21 9.89 4.07 -3.55
N GLU A 22 9.72 5.37 -3.36
CA GLU A 22 8.60 5.88 -2.60
C GLU A 22 7.44 6.15 -3.55
N VAL A 23 6.25 5.72 -3.14
CA VAL A 23 5.03 5.96 -3.89
C VAL A 23 4.05 6.67 -2.97
N ALA A 24 3.52 7.78 -3.44
CA ALA A 24 2.52 8.54 -2.69
C ALA A 24 1.13 8.05 -3.10
N PHE A 25 0.33 7.72 -2.11
CA PHE A 25 -1.07 7.39 -2.30
C PHE A 25 -1.92 8.57 -1.86
N SER A 26 -2.98 8.82 -2.62
CA SER A 26 -3.92 9.89 -2.31
C SER A 26 -5.24 9.30 -1.82
N GLU A 27 -6.00 10.10 -1.09
CA GLU A 27 -7.33 9.71 -0.70
C GLU A 27 -8.16 9.34 -1.94
N GLY A 28 -8.80 8.19 -1.88
CA GLY A 28 -9.60 7.69 -3.01
C GLY A 28 -8.88 6.71 -3.93
N ASP A 29 -7.57 6.55 -3.77
CA ASP A 29 -6.83 5.56 -4.56
C ASP A 29 -7.27 4.15 -4.18
N GLU A 30 -7.35 3.27 -5.18
CA GLU A 30 -7.74 1.89 -4.97
C GLU A 30 -6.53 0.96 -5.00
N VAL A 31 -6.53 0.01 -4.09
CA VAL A 31 -5.50 -1.02 -4.01
C VAL A 31 -6.17 -2.38 -3.80
N THR A 32 -5.43 -3.45 -4.14
CA THR A 32 -5.90 -4.83 -3.94
C THR A 32 -5.27 -5.36 -2.67
N VAL A 33 -6.10 -5.79 -1.71
CA VAL A 33 -5.60 -6.40 -0.48
C VAL A 33 -5.28 -7.87 -0.76
N LEU A 34 -4.03 -8.25 -0.53
CA LEU A 34 -3.58 -9.63 -0.69
C LEU A 34 -3.59 -10.38 0.63
N ASN A 35 -3.32 -9.68 1.72
CA ASN A 35 -3.34 -10.26 3.05
C ASN A 35 -3.65 -9.16 4.07
N GLU A 36 -4.37 -9.51 5.12
CA GLU A 36 -4.78 -8.54 6.13
C GLU A 36 -4.37 -9.01 7.50
N TRP A 37 -3.77 -8.11 8.27
CA TRP A 37 -3.44 -8.33 9.67
C TRP A 37 -4.20 -7.32 10.54
N ALA A 38 -4.04 -7.42 11.84
CA ALA A 38 -4.77 -6.57 12.78
C ALA A 38 -4.43 -5.08 12.65
N ASP A 39 -3.18 -4.77 12.29
CA ASP A 39 -2.67 -3.40 12.25
C ASP A 39 -2.33 -2.91 10.85
N ARG A 40 -2.18 -3.80 9.89
CA ARG A 40 -1.79 -3.45 8.53
C ARG A 40 -2.31 -4.46 7.53
N SER A 41 -2.23 -4.11 6.25
CA SER A 41 -2.62 -5.01 5.17
C SER A 41 -1.55 -4.97 4.09
N LEU A 42 -1.24 -6.14 3.52
CA LEU A 42 -0.38 -6.23 2.36
C LEU A 42 -1.24 -5.95 1.13
N CYS A 43 -0.92 -4.88 0.44
CA CYS A 43 -1.72 -4.43 -0.70
C CYS A 43 -0.87 -4.35 -1.95
N LYS A 44 -1.51 -4.57 -3.09
CA LYS A 44 -0.89 -4.43 -4.39
C LYS A 44 -1.45 -3.19 -5.06
N SER A 45 -0.57 -2.30 -5.50
CA SER A 45 -0.98 -1.10 -6.22
C SER A 45 -1.39 -1.45 -7.65
N GLN A 46 -1.96 -0.47 -8.35
CA GLN A 46 -2.34 -0.65 -9.75
C GLN A 46 -1.13 -0.88 -10.65
N ASP A 47 0.04 -0.42 -10.22
CA ASP A 47 1.30 -0.66 -10.93
C ASP A 47 1.89 -2.04 -10.67
N GLY A 48 1.28 -2.82 -9.79
CA GLY A 48 1.75 -4.15 -9.46
C GLY A 48 2.77 -4.19 -8.34
N LEU A 49 2.98 -3.09 -7.63
CA LEU A 49 3.92 -3.00 -6.52
C LEU A 49 3.25 -3.38 -5.20
N LEU A 50 4.02 -3.99 -4.31
CA LEU A 50 3.51 -4.45 -3.02
C LEU A 50 3.84 -3.43 -1.92
N PHE A 51 2.87 -3.16 -1.08
CA PHE A 51 3.01 -2.23 0.04
C PHE A 51 2.33 -2.77 1.28
N ASN A 52 2.92 -2.47 2.44
CA ASN A 52 2.27 -2.68 3.73
C ASN A 52 1.60 -1.37 4.12
N ILE A 53 0.28 -1.34 4.11
CA ILE A 53 -0.48 -0.12 4.37
C ILE A 53 -1.18 -0.25 5.71
N PRO A 54 -1.02 0.72 6.63
CA PRO A 54 -1.74 0.68 7.90
C PRO A 54 -3.25 0.64 7.67
N ASN A 55 -3.94 -0.18 8.46
CA ASN A 55 -5.39 -0.34 8.30
C ASN A 55 -6.15 0.97 8.51
N ASP A 56 -5.60 1.90 9.28
CA ASP A 56 -6.20 3.21 9.51
C ASP A 56 -6.29 4.06 8.25
N HIS A 57 -5.52 3.71 7.22
CA HIS A 57 -5.50 4.42 5.94
C HIS A 57 -6.30 3.70 4.85
N LEU A 58 -7.01 2.62 5.22
CA LEU A 58 -7.75 1.81 4.26
C LEU A 58 -9.19 1.63 4.70
N VAL A 59 -10.07 1.55 3.71
CA VAL A 59 -11.42 1.04 3.89
C VAL A 59 -11.69 0.00 2.80
N SER A 60 -12.18 -1.13 3.21
CA SER A 60 -12.47 -2.22 2.27
C SER A 60 -13.96 -2.38 2.02
#